data_99d00f24efd43d0dc7b5cbcfbbcfa48b
#
_entry.id   99d00f24efd43d0dc7b5cbcfbbcfa48b
#
_cell.length_a   1.000
_cell.length_b   1.000
_cell.length_c   1.000
_cell.angle_alpha   90.00
_cell.angle_beta   90.00
_cell.angle_gamma   90.00
#
_symmetry.space_group_name_H-M   'P 1'
#
loop_
_entity.id
_entity.type
_entity.pdbx_description
1 polymer ?
#
loop_
_entity_poly.entity_id
_entity_poly.type
_entity_poly.pdbx_seq_one_letter_code
_entity_poly.pdbx_strand_id
1 'polypeptide(L)'
;MNDIELIYDKVKDKYNLTLTNSLALNEGFTWDVPVIYGEFQQGRFWLYADEDVPNPHGIEFVFSVEYEKQTWFRKQPKKYHTHWHPQTIEQAIQDIDKFMLGKHPFIK
;
A
#
# COMPACT_ATOMS: atom_id res chain seq x y z
N MET A 1 -10.70 -4.64 16.54
CA MET A 1 -10.12 -3.86 15.42
C MET A 1 -8.75 -4.43 15.10
N ASN A 2 -8.50 -4.84 13.87
CA ASN A 2 -7.17 -5.31 13.48
C ASN A 2 -6.24 -4.14 13.15
N ASP A 3 -4.96 -4.45 12.91
CA ASP A 3 -3.96 -3.40 12.70
C ASP A 3 -4.21 -2.58 11.44
N ILE A 4 -4.75 -3.19 10.39
CA ILE A 4 -5.10 -2.46 9.15
C ILE A 4 -6.22 -1.47 9.40
N GLU A 5 -7.25 -1.87 10.13
CA GLU A 5 -8.35 -0.97 10.48
C GLU A 5 -7.86 0.17 11.37
N LEU A 6 -6.92 -0.10 12.27
CA LEU A 6 -6.33 0.91 13.13
C LEU A 6 -5.52 1.93 12.32
N ILE A 7 -4.73 1.46 11.35
CA ILE A 7 -4.00 2.34 10.44
C ILE A 7 -4.96 3.23 9.65
N TYR A 8 -6.00 2.61 9.09
CA TYR A 8 -7.02 3.34 8.32
C TYR A 8 -7.66 4.44 9.16
N ASP A 9 -8.02 4.11 10.40
CA ASP A 9 -8.68 5.06 11.30
C ASP A 9 -7.81 6.30 11.57
N LYS A 10 -6.50 6.13 11.57
CA LYS A 10 -5.56 7.23 11.80
C LYS A 10 -5.33 8.12 10.58
N VAL A 11 -5.57 7.62 9.37
CA VAL A 11 -5.25 8.35 8.12
C VAL A 11 -6.49 8.72 7.30
N LYS A 12 -7.66 8.20 7.64
CA LYS A 12 -8.88 8.39 6.85
C LYS A 12 -9.31 9.85 6.70
N ASP A 13 -8.98 10.69 7.68
CA ASP A 13 -9.34 12.11 7.65
C ASP A 13 -8.33 12.96 6.86
N LYS A 14 -7.18 12.39 6.53
CA LYS A 14 -6.12 13.09 5.80
C LYS A 14 -6.20 12.84 4.30
N TYR A 15 -6.57 11.64 3.91
CA TYR A 15 -6.51 11.21 2.51
C TYR A 15 -7.77 10.45 2.13
N ASN A 16 -8.08 10.48 0.83
CA ASN A 16 -9.21 9.73 0.29
C ASN A 16 -8.80 8.27 0.03
N LEU A 17 -8.79 7.46 1.10
CA LEU A 17 -8.43 6.06 1.04
C LEU A 17 -9.66 5.19 1.21
N THR A 18 -9.59 3.96 0.73
CA THR A 18 -10.68 3.00 0.83
C THR A 18 -10.27 1.82 1.70
N LEU A 19 -11.04 1.54 2.75
CA LEU A 19 -10.90 0.31 3.51
C LEU A 19 -11.90 -0.71 2.97
N THR A 20 -11.40 -1.84 2.51
CA THR A 20 -12.21 -2.89 1.91
C THR A 20 -11.62 -4.26 2.26
N ASN A 21 -12.19 -5.31 1.69
CA ASN A 21 -11.66 -6.67 1.82
C ASN A 21 -11.01 -7.10 0.51
N SER A 22 -9.96 -7.92 0.60
CA SER A 22 -9.17 -8.33 -0.54
C SER A 22 -9.98 -9.00 -1.66
N LEU A 23 -10.95 -9.83 -1.32
CA LEU A 23 -11.78 -10.49 -2.32
C LEU A 23 -12.67 -9.51 -3.09
N ALA A 24 -13.08 -8.41 -2.44
CA ALA A 24 -13.91 -7.39 -3.10
C ALA A 24 -13.14 -6.59 -4.14
N LEU A 25 -11.80 -6.54 -4.05
CA LEU A 25 -10.95 -5.84 -5.01
C LEU A 25 -10.72 -6.60 -6.31
N ASN A 26 -10.91 -7.91 -6.29
CA ASN A 26 -10.67 -8.79 -7.46
C ASN A 26 -9.26 -8.64 -8.06
N GLU A 27 -8.25 -8.46 -7.19
CA GLU A 27 -6.87 -8.19 -7.58
C GLU A 27 -5.95 -9.41 -7.37
N GLY A 28 -6.50 -10.63 -7.47
CA GLY A 28 -5.70 -11.84 -7.39
C GLY A 28 -5.51 -12.41 -5.99
N PHE A 29 -6.19 -11.88 -4.99
CA PHE A 29 -6.15 -12.44 -3.66
C PHE A 29 -6.92 -13.75 -3.60
N THR A 30 -6.37 -14.73 -2.87
CA THR A 30 -7.01 -16.03 -2.67
C THR A 30 -7.66 -16.18 -1.29
N TRP A 31 -7.48 -15.19 -0.42
CA TRP A 31 -8.08 -15.17 0.92
C TRP A 31 -8.61 -13.77 1.20
N ASP A 32 -9.53 -13.69 2.16
CA ASP A 32 -10.19 -12.43 2.48
C ASP A 32 -9.54 -11.78 3.69
N VAL A 33 -8.89 -10.64 3.47
CA VAL A 33 -8.26 -9.83 4.53
C VAL A 33 -8.61 -8.37 4.33
N PRO A 34 -8.62 -7.55 5.41
CA PRO A 34 -8.79 -6.10 5.25
C PRO A 34 -7.63 -5.49 4.46
N VAL A 35 -7.96 -4.57 3.56
CA VAL A 35 -6.99 -3.90 2.69
C VAL A 35 -7.30 -2.42 2.66
N ILE A 36 -6.27 -1.60 2.80
CA ILE A 36 -6.34 -0.17 2.53
C ILE A 36 -5.88 0.05 1.08
N TYR A 37 -6.78 0.59 0.27
CA TYR A 37 -6.49 0.93 -1.11
C TYR A 37 -6.38 2.44 -1.23
N GLY A 38 -5.34 2.92 -1.93
CA GLY A 38 -5.15 4.33 -2.16
C GLY A 38 -4.61 4.59 -3.57
N GLU A 39 -5.03 5.72 -4.14
CA GLU A 39 -4.51 6.20 -5.42
C GLU A 39 -3.72 7.48 -5.18
N PHE A 40 -2.58 7.60 -5.84
CA PHE A 40 -1.74 8.78 -5.77
C PHE A 40 -1.35 9.20 -7.19
N GLN A 41 -0.61 10.29 -7.32
CA GLN A 41 -0.36 10.89 -8.64
C GLN A 41 0.30 9.92 -9.63
N GLN A 42 1.23 9.08 -9.15
CA GLN A 42 2.00 8.19 -10.02
C GLN A 42 1.43 6.77 -10.10
N GLY A 43 0.43 6.42 -9.26
CA GLY A 43 -0.09 5.05 -9.26
C GLY A 43 -1.05 4.76 -8.12
N ARG A 44 -0.98 3.56 -7.60
CA ARG A 44 -1.88 3.08 -6.56
C ARG A 44 -1.19 2.07 -5.66
N PHE A 45 -1.72 1.90 -4.44
CA PHE A 45 -1.17 0.95 -3.50
C PHE A 45 -2.27 0.18 -2.79
N TRP A 46 -1.88 -0.98 -2.29
CA TRP A 46 -2.69 -1.83 -1.42
C TRP A 46 -1.85 -2.14 -0.18
N LEU A 47 -2.40 -1.89 0.99
CA LEU A 47 -1.76 -2.23 2.26
C LEU A 47 -2.59 -3.27 2.97
N TYR A 48 -1.98 -4.39 3.34
CA TYR A 48 -2.65 -5.45 4.10
C TYR A 48 -1.65 -6.10 5.06
N ALA A 49 -2.17 -6.91 5.98
CA ALA A 49 -1.34 -7.67 6.91
C ALA A 49 -1.39 -9.14 6.51
N ASP A 50 -0.22 -9.76 6.38
CA ASP A 50 -0.11 -11.19 6.10
C ASP A 50 0.18 -11.92 7.40
N GLU A 51 -0.88 -12.51 7.99
CA GLU A 51 -0.78 -13.23 9.26
C GLU A 51 -0.29 -14.66 9.08
N ASP A 52 -0.32 -15.18 7.86
CA ASP A 52 0.06 -16.55 7.56
C ASP A 52 1.55 -16.72 7.30
N VAL A 53 2.27 -15.62 7.09
CA VAL A 53 3.72 -15.68 6.90
C VAL A 53 4.42 -15.70 8.25
N PRO A 54 5.23 -16.73 8.55
CA PRO A 54 5.99 -16.74 9.79
C PRO A 54 6.94 -15.55 9.85
N ASN A 55 6.69 -14.66 10.81
CA ASN A 55 7.53 -13.49 11.03
C ASN A 55 7.94 -13.47 12.50
N PRO A 56 9.25 -13.55 12.82
CA PRO A 56 9.70 -13.52 14.21
C PRO A 56 9.36 -12.23 14.95
N HIS A 57 8.98 -11.19 14.22
CA HIS A 57 8.61 -9.90 14.80
C HIS A 57 7.10 -9.67 14.90
N GLY A 58 6.26 -10.67 14.53
CA GLY A 58 4.81 -10.59 14.62
C GLY A 58 4.15 -10.47 13.24
N ILE A 59 3.12 -9.62 13.14
CA ILE A 59 2.35 -9.44 11.90
C ILE A 59 3.23 -8.77 10.84
N GLU A 60 3.22 -9.33 9.65
CA GLU A 60 3.92 -8.73 8.52
C GLU A 60 2.97 -7.86 7.72
N PHE A 61 3.29 -6.57 7.63
CA PHE A 61 2.57 -5.66 6.73
C PHE A 61 3.13 -5.77 5.33
N VAL A 62 2.25 -5.71 4.34
CA VAL A 62 2.65 -5.75 2.94
C VAL A 62 2.07 -4.54 2.24
N PHE A 63 2.95 -3.72 1.66
CA PHE A 63 2.57 -2.73 0.66
C PHE A 63 2.82 -3.32 -0.72
N SER A 64 1.77 -3.37 -1.53
CA SER A 64 1.87 -3.70 -2.95
C SER A 64 1.61 -2.40 -3.71
N VAL A 65 2.57 -1.97 -4.51
CA VAL A 65 2.48 -0.68 -5.20
C VAL A 65 2.68 -0.86 -6.69
N GLU A 66 1.74 -0.29 -7.45
CA GLU A 66 1.82 -0.22 -8.91
C GLU A 66 1.93 1.25 -9.29
N TYR A 67 2.96 1.61 -10.05
CA TYR A 67 3.19 3.00 -10.41
C TYR A 67 3.76 3.12 -11.82
N GLU A 68 3.62 4.32 -12.39
CA GLU A 68 4.16 4.65 -13.70
C GLU A 68 5.29 5.66 -13.55
N LYS A 69 6.35 5.46 -14.31
CA LYS A 69 7.49 6.37 -14.32
C LYS A 69 7.82 6.74 -15.75
N GLN A 70 7.75 8.04 -16.04
CA GLN A 70 8.12 8.56 -17.36
C GLN A 70 9.64 8.57 -17.50
N THR A 71 10.13 7.97 -18.58
CA THR A 71 11.53 8.04 -18.95
C THR A 71 11.66 8.87 -20.23
N TRP A 72 12.70 9.70 -20.32
CA TRP A 72 12.87 10.67 -21.41
C TRP A 72 13.02 10.02 -22.80
N PHE A 73 13.42 8.76 -22.86
CA PHE A 73 13.61 8.03 -24.13
C PHE A 73 12.42 7.15 -24.51
N ARG A 74 11.31 7.20 -23.78
CA ARG A 74 10.11 6.41 -24.07
C ARG A 74 8.93 7.33 -24.34
N LYS A 75 8.12 6.98 -25.33
CA LYS A 75 6.89 7.72 -25.63
C LYS A 75 5.80 7.53 -24.58
N GLN A 76 5.80 6.36 -23.90
CA GLN A 76 4.81 6.02 -22.90
C GLN A 76 5.49 5.74 -21.56
N PRO A 77 4.85 6.09 -20.43
CA PRO A 77 5.38 5.75 -19.13
C PRO A 77 5.53 4.24 -18.96
N LYS A 78 6.57 3.82 -18.26
CA LYS A 78 6.76 2.42 -17.93
C LYS A 78 6.08 2.13 -16.61
N LYS A 79 5.32 1.00 -16.56
CA LYS A 79 4.68 0.52 -15.34
C LYS A 79 5.64 -0.32 -14.54
N TYR A 80 5.62 -0.11 -13.24
CA TYR A 80 6.40 -0.87 -12.27
C TYR A 80 5.48 -1.39 -11.18
N HIS A 81 5.84 -2.54 -10.64
CA HIS A 81 5.16 -3.14 -9.49
C HIS A 81 6.21 -3.54 -8.47
N THR A 82 6.03 -3.11 -7.22
CA THR A 82 6.97 -3.41 -6.16
C THR A 82 6.24 -3.71 -4.86
N HIS A 83 6.94 -4.39 -3.94
CA HIS A 83 6.43 -4.73 -2.61
C HIS A 83 7.47 -4.36 -1.58
N TRP A 84 7.02 -3.98 -0.38
CA TRP A 84 7.89 -3.88 0.79
C TRP A 84 7.07 -4.09 2.05
N HIS A 85 7.78 -4.25 3.16
CA HIS A 85 7.20 -4.74 4.40
C HIS A 85 7.49 -3.76 5.56
N PRO A 86 6.61 -2.78 5.84
CA PRO A 86 6.78 -1.95 7.03
C PRO A 86 6.77 -2.82 8.29
N GLN A 87 7.62 -2.48 9.24
CA GLN A 87 7.79 -3.29 10.45
C GLN A 87 6.84 -2.89 11.57
N THR A 88 6.29 -1.68 11.53
CA THR A 88 5.42 -1.15 12.58
C THR A 88 4.25 -0.40 11.98
N ILE A 89 3.22 -0.17 12.80
CA ILE A 89 2.06 0.65 12.42
C ILE A 89 2.51 2.07 12.06
N GLU A 90 3.41 2.66 12.86
CA GLU A 90 3.92 4.00 12.60
C GLU A 90 4.66 4.09 11.27
N GLN A 91 5.45 3.08 10.95
CA GLN A 91 6.16 3.03 9.68
C GLN A 91 5.19 2.92 8.51
N ALA A 92 4.14 2.11 8.64
CA ALA A 92 3.11 1.98 7.62
C ALA A 92 2.40 3.33 7.39
N ILE A 93 2.07 4.05 8.46
CA ILE A 93 1.45 5.38 8.37
C ILE A 93 2.39 6.37 7.67
N GLN A 94 3.67 6.36 8.03
CA GLN A 94 4.67 7.22 7.38
C GLN A 94 4.80 6.93 5.89
N ASP A 95 4.74 5.66 5.51
CA ASP A 95 4.81 5.26 4.11
C ASP A 95 3.57 5.74 3.34
N ILE A 96 2.38 5.64 3.93
CA ILE A 96 1.17 6.19 3.33
C ILE A 96 1.34 7.69 3.07
N ASP A 97 1.83 8.43 4.07
CA ASP A 97 2.09 9.87 3.92
C ASP A 97 3.04 10.15 2.76
N LYS A 98 4.12 9.37 2.65
CA LYS A 98 5.10 9.55 1.58
C LYS A 98 4.49 9.30 0.20
N PHE A 99 3.63 8.29 0.06
CA PHE A 99 2.94 8.04 -1.21
C PHE A 99 2.00 9.16 -1.56
N MET A 100 1.14 9.54 -0.63
CA MET A 100 0.11 10.54 -0.89
C MET A 100 0.70 11.92 -1.14
N LEU A 101 1.88 12.22 -0.60
CA LEU A 101 2.57 13.48 -0.81
C LEU A 101 3.60 13.44 -1.95
N GLY A 102 3.74 12.29 -2.63
CA GLY A 102 4.68 12.16 -3.74
C GLY A 102 6.14 12.17 -3.32
N LYS A 103 6.44 11.77 -2.06
CA LYS A 103 7.79 11.85 -1.49
C LYS A 103 8.45 10.50 -1.28
N HIS A 104 7.88 9.43 -1.79
CA HIS A 104 8.48 8.12 -1.62
C HIS A 104 9.76 8.00 -2.46
N PRO A 105 10.89 7.52 -1.87
CA PRO A 105 12.20 7.64 -2.52
C PRO A 105 12.34 6.86 -3.82
N PHE A 106 11.58 5.80 -4.06
CA PHE A 106 11.70 5.03 -5.30
C PHE A 106 10.71 5.49 -6.38
N ILE A 107 9.83 6.43 -6.08
CA ILE A 107 8.90 7.01 -7.07
C ILE A 107 9.32 8.45 -7.32
N LYS A 108 10.41 8.63 -8.01
CA LYS A 108 10.86 9.96 -8.37
C LYS A 108 10.66 10.23 -9.85
#